data_c54cee29d2f7e187718e09126e8b40e8
#
_entry.id   c54cee29d2f7e187718e09126e8b40e8
#
_cell.length_a   1.000
_cell.length_b   1.000
_cell.length_c   1.000
_cell.angle_alpha   90.00
_cell.angle_beta   90.00
_cell.angle_gamma   90.00
#
_symmetry.space_group_name_H-M   'P 1'
#
loop_
_entity.id
_entity.type
_entity.pdbx_description
1 polymer ?
#
loop_
_entity_poly.entity_id
_entity_poly.type
_entity_poly.pdbx_seq_one_letter_code
_entity_poly.pdbx_strand_id
1 'polypeptide(L)'
;MLIGQRKEETNVDNESMGYMITANFLMLHEQTKLLPDFQEALERYYFTNIIDSANTPKGKESANKLCKTITKGEIQSLPINLIGPRAAQLINAVTLKTAWALPFDKDITKPMPFFTEDGKSKQVNMMRNYDTMQKYQGYTTKDYQVLRMPLENGFSLYAVLPRKKNNLQEIIRNLTIEELHKISQNTKAYDYVNVLFPCFTISANIPMKQFYSEMGLGNLFSREADFGKMSTQPLAVDDVFQQINMNVNEEGISAKAIQVMLFAKLSAMDSSSTFTFKADHPFLYYILDKYNNICFIGKYMG
;
A
#
# COMPACT_ATOMS: atom_id res chain seq x y z
N MET A 1 13.93 -7.99 -0.30
CA MET A 1 13.78 -8.26 -1.73
C MET A 1 13.51 -6.93 -2.43
N LEU A 2 14.51 -6.38 -3.13
CA LEU A 2 14.38 -5.08 -3.81
C LEU A 2 13.63 -5.33 -5.12
N ILE A 3 12.40 -4.89 -5.20
CA ILE A 3 11.62 -4.90 -6.44
C ILE A 3 12.14 -3.73 -7.28
N GLY A 4 13.11 -4.04 -8.16
CA GLY A 4 13.54 -3.11 -9.19
C GLY A 4 12.35 -2.79 -10.09
N GLN A 5 12.25 -1.54 -10.53
CA GLN A 5 11.31 -1.17 -11.59
C GLN A 5 11.58 -2.06 -12.81
N ARG A 6 10.76 -3.07 -13.07
CA ARG A 6 10.63 -3.57 -14.42
C ARG A 6 9.89 -2.49 -15.20
N LYS A 7 10.62 -1.75 -16.01
CA LYS A 7 10.03 -1.15 -17.21
C LYS A 7 9.58 -2.32 -18.08
N GLU A 8 8.38 -2.79 -17.92
CA GLU A 8 7.66 -3.40 -19.03
C GLU A 8 7.36 -2.21 -19.96
N GLU A 9 8.12 -2.09 -21.04
CA GLU A 9 7.76 -1.31 -22.19
C GLU A 9 6.46 -1.87 -22.75
N THR A 10 5.35 -1.40 -22.25
CA THR A 10 4.08 -1.49 -22.94
C THR A 10 3.85 -0.16 -23.64
N ASN A 11 4.31 -0.12 -24.90
CA ASN A 11 3.65 0.75 -25.88
C ASN A 11 2.17 0.45 -25.83
N VAL A 12 1.38 1.45 -25.71
CA VAL A 12 -0.01 1.72 -25.99
C VAL A 12 -0.68 2.45 -24.83
N ASP A 13 -1.27 3.57 -25.16
CA ASP A 13 -2.17 4.40 -24.38
C ASP A 13 -3.36 3.58 -23.77
N ASN A 14 -3.11 2.93 -22.65
CA ASN A 14 -4.14 2.31 -21.84
C ASN A 14 -4.06 2.87 -20.41
N GLU A 15 -4.64 4.04 -20.20
CA GLU A 15 -4.86 4.62 -18.87
C GLU A 15 -5.72 3.73 -17.93
N SER A 16 -6.24 2.61 -18.45
CA SER A 16 -7.11 1.68 -17.73
C SER A 16 -6.37 0.56 -16.99
N MET A 17 -5.08 0.36 -17.22
CA MET A 17 -4.33 -0.72 -16.57
C MET A 17 -3.79 -0.31 -15.21
N GLY A 18 -4.15 -1.03 -14.16
CA GLY A 18 -3.64 -0.82 -12.81
C GLY A 18 -2.13 -0.97 -12.73
N TYR A 19 -1.47 -0.16 -11.92
CA TYR A 19 -0.02 -0.18 -11.74
C TYR A 19 0.36 0.14 -10.29
N MET A 20 1.50 -0.39 -9.86
CA MET A 20 2.17 0.03 -8.64
C MET A 20 3.42 0.83 -9.02
N ILE A 21 3.58 2.00 -8.43
CA ILE A 21 4.76 2.81 -8.58
C ILE A 21 5.52 2.82 -7.26
N THR A 22 6.81 2.52 -7.37
CA THR A 22 7.77 2.69 -6.27
C THR A 22 8.85 3.66 -6.75
N ALA A 23 9.08 4.73 -6.02
CA ALA A 23 10.13 5.71 -6.29
C ALA A 23 11.07 5.82 -5.08
N ASN A 24 12.35 5.61 -5.32
CA ASN A 24 13.40 5.74 -4.31
C ASN A 24 14.09 7.08 -4.46
N PHE A 25 14.33 7.75 -3.35
CA PHE A 25 15.03 9.03 -3.29
C PHE A 25 16.15 8.99 -2.25
N LEU A 26 17.31 9.49 -2.63
CA LEU A 26 18.39 9.85 -1.73
C LEU A 26 18.49 11.37 -1.69
N MET A 27 18.13 11.95 -0.55
CA MET A 27 18.21 13.39 -0.29
C MET A 27 19.54 13.72 0.33
N LEU A 28 20.29 14.64 -0.26
CA LEU A 28 21.61 15.06 0.19
C LEU A 28 21.62 16.54 0.56
N HIS A 29 22.40 16.87 1.57
CA HIS A 29 22.75 18.26 1.84
C HIS A 29 23.65 18.83 0.72
N GLU A 30 23.53 20.12 0.40
CA GLU A 30 24.28 20.77 -0.68
C GLU A 30 25.80 20.62 -0.62
N GLN A 31 26.35 20.35 0.57
CA GLN A 31 27.78 20.14 0.79
C GLN A 31 28.20 18.68 0.60
N THR A 32 27.26 17.77 0.41
CA THR A 32 27.54 16.33 0.29
C THR A 32 27.72 15.95 -1.18
N LYS A 33 28.80 15.25 -1.48
CA LYS A 33 29.06 14.71 -2.83
C LYS A 33 29.26 13.21 -2.76
N LEU A 34 28.57 12.50 -3.61
CA LEU A 34 28.76 11.04 -3.75
C LEU A 34 29.97 10.75 -4.65
N LEU A 35 30.57 9.58 -4.40
CA LEU A 35 31.54 9.01 -5.34
C LEU A 35 30.82 8.61 -6.63
N PRO A 36 31.41 8.84 -7.82
CA PRO A 36 30.76 8.57 -9.09
C PRO A 36 30.32 7.11 -9.25
N ASP A 37 31.14 6.15 -8.87
CA ASP A 37 30.83 4.72 -8.99
C ASP A 37 29.61 4.34 -8.12
N PHE A 38 29.50 4.96 -6.93
CA PHE A 38 28.38 4.73 -6.04
C PHE A 38 27.09 5.37 -6.58
N GLN A 39 27.22 6.57 -7.11
CA GLN A 39 26.09 7.25 -7.76
C GLN A 39 25.56 6.44 -8.93
N GLU A 40 26.43 5.98 -9.86
CA GLU A 40 26.05 5.14 -10.97
C GLU A 40 25.35 3.85 -10.51
N ALA A 41 25.88 3.22 -9.46
CA ALA A 41 25.27 2.00 -8.91
C ALA A 41 23.85 2.26 -8.37
N LEU A 42 23.63 3.35 -7.65
CA LEU A 42 22.31 3.73 -7.14
C LEU A 42 21.30 3.98 -8.26
N GLU A 43 21.69 4.75 -9.28
CA GLU A 43 20.83 5.10 -10.40
C GLU A 43 20.52 3.87 -11.25
N ARG A 44 21.53 3.05 -11.57
CA ARG A 44 21.40 1.93 -12.49
C ARG A 44 20.75 0.68 -11.89
N TYR A 45 21.09 0.33 -10.66
CA TYR A 45 20.65 -0.94 -10.06
C TYR A 45 19.53 -0.77 -9.05
N TYR A 46 19.43 0.41 -8.42
CA TYR A 46 18.42 0.69 -7.39
C TYR A 46 17.39 1.73 -7.85
N PHE A 47 17.54 2.26 -9.07
CA PHE A 47 16.63 3.27 -9.64
C PHE A 47 16.37 4.43 -8.66
N THR A 48 17.42 4.84 -7.97
CA THR A 48 17.34 5.87 -6.94
C THR A 48 17.50 7.25 -7.57
N ASN A 49 16.58 8.13 -7.26
CA ASN A 49 16.66 9.53 -7.65
C ASN A 49 17.49 10.29 -6.62
N ILE A 50 18.62 10.83 -7.01
CA ILE A 50 19.51 11.57 -6.14
C ILE A 50 19.14 13.05 -6.23
N ILE A 51 18.88 13.67 -5.08
CA ILE A 51 18.52 15.07 -4.96
C ILE A 51 19.60 15.79 -4.17
N ASP A 52 20.46 16.48 -4.88
CA ASP A 52 21.44 17.37 -4.27
C ASP A 52 20.75 18.61 -3.71
N SER A 53 21.34 19.21 -2.69
CA SER A 53 20.82 20.44 -2.08
C SER A 53 19.38 20.31 -1.55
N ALA A 54 18.95 19.11 -1.15
CA ALA A 54 17.61 18.86 -0.62
C ALA A 54 17.30 19.62 0.69
N ASN A 55 18.32 20.18 1.34
CA ASN A 55 18.19 21.12 2.47
C ASN A 55 17.70 22.52 2.04
N THR A 56 17.78 22.88 0.75
CA THR A 56 17.38 24.19 0.24
C THR A 56 15.92 24.20 -0.25
N PRO A 57 15.25 25.35 -0.29
CA PRO A 57 13.90 25.44 -0.86
C PRO A 57 13.82 24.93 -2.31
N LYS A 58 14.81 25.28 -3.14
CA LYS A 58 14.87 24.84 -4.55
C LYS A 58 15.05 23.33 -4.68
N GLY A 59 15.91 22.72 -3.84
CA GLY A 59 16.11 21.27 -3.82
C GLY A 59 14.84 20.54 -3.40
N LYS A 60 14.15 21.01 -2.37
CA LYS A 60 12.85 20.48 -1.92
C LYS A 60 11.78 20.56 -3.01
N GLU A 61 11.69 21.70 -3.68
CA GLU A 61 10.76 21.88 -4.79
C GLU A 61 11.04 20.92 -5.95
N SER A 62 12.32 20.77 -6.32
CA SER A 62 12.74 19.83 -7.37
C SER A 62 12.40 18.38 -7.01
N ALA A 63 12.65 17.97 -5.77
CA ALA A 63 12.30 16.64 -5.27
C ALA A 63 10.79 16.39 -5.33
N ASN A 64 9.99 17.33 -4.86
CA ASN A 64 8.53 17.23 -4.88
C ASN A 64 7.99 17.19 -6.32
N LYS A 65 8.51 18.01 -7.21
CA LYS A 65 8.13 18.00 -8.63
C LYS A 65 8.44 16.66 -9.28
N LEU A 66 9.63 16.12 -9.01
CA LEU A 66 10.03 14.81 -9.53
C LEU A 66 9.17 13.68 -8.97
N CYS A 67 8.92 13.66 -7.66
CA CYS A 67 8.03 12.70 -7.02
C CYS A 67 6.63 12.74 -7.62
N LYS A 68 6.06 13.95 -7.76
CA LYS A 68 4.74 14.13 -8.39
C LYS A 68 4.72 13.61 -9.83
N THR A 69 5.78 13.83 -10.61
CA THR A 69 5.88 13.33 -11.97
C THR A 69 5.95 11.80 -12.01
N ILE A 70 6.84 11.18 -11.21
CA ILE A 70 7.01 9.72 -11.16
C ILE A 70 5.73 9.03 -10.69
N THR A 71 5.10 9.56 -9.62
CA THR A 71 3.88 8.99 -9.04
C THR A 71 2.60 9.39 -9.79
N LYS A 72 2.73 10.01 -10.95
CA LYS A 72 1.60 10.50 -11.77
C LYS A 72 0.61 11.38 -10.97
N GLY A 73 1.13 12.13 -10.02
CA GLY A 73 0.34 13.05 -9.19
C GLY A 73 -0.25 12.44 -7.91
N GLU A 74 -0.07 11.16 -7.66
CA GLU A 74 -0.61 10.51 -6.45
C GLU A 74 0.08 10.98 -5.16
N ILE A 75 1.39 11.32 -5.23
CA ILE A 75 2.15 11.87 -4.10
C ILE A 75 2.62 13.28 -4.48
N GLN A 76 2.17 14.28 -3.72
CA GLN A 76 2.42 15.70 -4.02
C GLN A 76 3.70 16.25 -3.39
N SER A 77 4.08 15.71 -2.23
CA SER A 77 5.24 16.19 -1.46
C SER A 77 5.90 15.06 -0.67
N LEU A 78 7.20 15.19 -0.47
CA LEU A 78 8.03 14.26 0.29
C LEU A 78 8.31 14.82 1.70
N PRO A 79 8.48 13.97 2.72
CA PRO A 79 8.79 14.39 4.10
C PRO A 79 10.28 14.73 4.25
N ILE A 80 10.76 15.77 3.55
CA ILE A 80 12.16 16.15 3.54
C ILE A 80 12.51 16.98 4.78
N ASN A 81 13.37 16.43 5.62
CA ASN A 81 13.87 17.05 6.84
C ASN A 81 15.35 16.72 7.06
N LEU A 82 16.23 17.38 6.33
CA LEU A 82 17.68 17.24 6.49
C LEU A 82 18.21 18.22 7.55
N ILE A 83 18.82 17.71 8.60
CA ILE A 83 19.35 18.49 9.70
C ILE A 83 20.87 18.33 9.75
N GLY A 84 21.58 19.39 9.32
CA GLY A 84 23.03 19.47 9.37
C GLY A 84 23.74 19.18 8.05
N PRO A 85 25.03 19.58 7.96
CA PRO A 85 25.78 19.64 6.69
C PRO A 85 26.24 18.26 6.17
N ARG A 86 26.01 17.20 6.92
CA ARG A 86 26.41 15.82 6.58
C ARG A 86 25.22 14.88 6.47
N ALA A 87 24.03 15.45 6.49
CA ALA A 87 22.79 14.70 6.52
C ALA A 87 22.47 14.06 5.17
N ALA A 88 22.08 12.79 5.21
CA ALA A 88 21.42 12.11 4.13
C ALA A 88 20.09 11.55 4.63
N GLN A 89 19.08 11.56 3.78
CA GLN A 89 17.76 11.01 4.07
C GLN A 89 17.34 10.12 2.92
N LEU A 90 16.84 8.94 3.24
CA LEU A 90 16.27 8.01 2.28
C LEU A 90 14.75 8.10 2.34
N ILE A 91 14.12 8.22 1.19
CA ILE A 91 12.65 8.23 1.08
C ILE A 91 12.26 7.22 0.01
N ASN A 92 11.40 6.28 0.40
CA ASN A 92 10.71 5.39 -0.52
C ASN A 92 9.24 5.84 -0.63
N ALA A 93 8.81 6.23 -1.83
CA ALA A 93 7.45 6.64 -2.11
C ALA A 93 6.73 5.53 -2.87
N VAL A 94 5.60 5.07 -2.36
CA VAL A 94 4.83 3.96 -2.95
C VAL A 94 3.38 4.36 -3.15
N THR A 95 2.84 4.07 -4.32
CA THR A 95 1.41 4.22 -4.61
C THR A 95 0.92 3.05 -5.46
N LEU A 96 -0.33 2.67 -5.29
CA LEU A 96 -1.01 1.69 -6.11
C LEU A 96 -2.24 2.34 -6.73
N LYS A 97 -2.43 2.11 -8.03
CA LYS A 97 -3.62 2.52 -8.76
C LYS A 97 -4.13 1.33 -9.56
N THR A 98 -5.33 0.87 -9.25
CA THR A 98 -5.94 -0.29 -9.91
C THR A 98 -7.45 -0.30 -9.65
N ALA A 99 -8.23 -0.79 -10.61
CA ALA A 99 -9.67 -0.93 -10.48
C ALA A 99 -10.05 -2.26 -9.82
N TRP A 100 -11.23 -2.32 -9.20
CA TRP A 100 -11.83 -3.59 -8.82
C TRP A 100 -12.21 -4.39 -10.07
N ALA A 101 -11.92 -5.68 -10.08
CA ALA A 101 -12.46 -6.58 -11.13
C ALA A 101 -14.00 -6.69 -11.07
N LEU A 102 -14.59 -6.30 -9.95
CA LEU A 102 -16.02 -6.12 -9.74
C LEU A 102 -16.23 -4.81 -8.95
N PRO A 103 -16.42 -3.67 -9.64
CA PRO A 103 -16.62 -2.37 -9.02
C PRO A 103 -17.87 -2.32 -8.12
N PHE A 104 -17.82 -1.46 -7.13
CA PHE A 104 -18.98 -1.17 -6.29
C PHE A 104 -19.87 -0.11 -6.94
N ASP A 105 -21.16 -0.18 -6.67
CA ASP A 105 -22.12 0.83 -7.12
C ASP A 105 -22.10 2.03 -6.13
N LYS A 106 -21.79 3.22 -6.67
CA LYS A 106 -21.75 4.45 -5.90
C LYS A 106 -23.10 4.86 -5.34
N ASP A 107 -24.19 4.56 -6.05
CA ASP A 107 -25.54 4.98 -5.68
C ASP A 107 -26.05 4.27 -4.43
N ILE A 108 -25.46 3.10 -4.12
CA ILE A 108 -25.80 2.33 -2.91
C ILE A 108 -24.76 2.43 -1.79
N THR A 109 -23.66 3.15 -2.00
CA THR A 109 -22.72 3.50 -0.93
C THR A 109 -23.40 4.47 0.04
N LYS A 110 -23.37 4.14 1.35
CA LYS A 110 -24.05 4.94 2.39
C LYS A 110 -23.22 5.06 3.63
N PRO A 111 -23.33 6.17 4.39
CA PRO A 111 -22.80 6.25 5.72
C PRO A 111 -23.40 5.16 6.62
N MET A 112 -22.56 4.38 7.28
CA MET A 112 -22.94 3.31 8.20
C MET A 112 -22.03 3.33 9.44
N PRO A 113 -22.52 2.83 10.59
CA PRO A 113 -21.70 2.73 11.78
C PRO A 113 -20.49 1.82 11.60
N PHE A 114 -19.31 2.29 11.94
CA PHE A 114 -18.08 1.54 12.11
C PHE A 114 -17.68 1.57 13.57
N PHE A 115 -17.45 0.42 14.16
CA PHE A 115 -17.16 0.26 15.59
C PHE A 115 -15.65 0.27 15.80
N THR A 116 -15.14 1.30 16.45
CA THR A 116 -13.72 1.43 16.75
C THR A 116 -13.29 0.53 17.91
N GLU A 117 -12.00 0.34 18.09
CA GLU A 117 -11.44 -0.58 19.10
C GLU A 117 -11.76 -0.16 20.54
N ASP A 118 -11.97 1.15 20.79
CA ASP A 118 -12.39 1.73 22.09
C ASP A 118 -13.90 1.60 22.35
N GLY A 119 -14.62 0.85 21.52
CA GLY A 119 -16.06 0.60 21.67
C GLY A 119 -16.98 1.72 21.20
N LYS A 120 -16.42 2.81 20.65
CA LYS A 120 -17.22 3.87 20.05
C LYS A 120 -17.64 3.49 18.62
N SER A 121 -18.53 4.27 18.04
CA SER A 121 -18.88 4.15 16.64
C SER A 121 -18.73 5.49 15.93
N LYS A 122 -18.31 5.44 14.68
CA LYS A 122 -18.29 6.58 13.77
C LYS A 122 -18.94 6.22 12.44
N GLN A 123 -19.48 7.21 11.75
CA GLN A 123 -20.03 7.01 10.41
C GLN A 123 -18.89 6.93 9.39
N VAL A 124 -18.91 5.89 8.57
CA VAL A 124 -18.01 5.73 7.42
C VAL A 124 -18.81 5.39 6.18
N ASN A 125 -18.37 5.83 5.02
CA ASN A 125 -19.01 5.46 3.76
C ASN A 125 -18.75 3.98 3.49
N MET A 126 -19.81 3.16 3.54
CA MET A 126 -19.76 1.72 3.30
C MET A 126 -20.25 1.42 1.88
N MET A 127 -19.35 0.91 1.08
CA MET A 127 -19.63 0.33 -0.23
C MET A 127 -20.31 -1.01 -0.05
N ARG A 128 -21.23 -1.34 -0.94
CA ARG A 128 -21.94 -2.62 -0.96
C ARG A 128 -21.77 -3.29 -2.31
N ASN A 129 -21.55 -4.58 -2.30
CA ASN A 129 -21.55 -5.40 -3.51
C ASN A 129 -22.15 -6.78 -3.27
N TYR A 130 -22.68 -7.35 -4.35
CA TYR A 130 -23.24 -8.68 -4.39
C TYR A 130 -22.59 -9.43 -5.55
N ASP A 131 -21.73 -10.40 -5.25
CA ASP A 131 -21.09 -11.22 -6.27
C ASP A 131 -21.82 -12.53 -6.45
N THR A 132 -22.38 -12.73 -7.64
CA THR A 132 -22.97 -13.98 -8.12
C THR A 132 -22.13 -14.63 -9.22
N MET A 133 -20.96 -14.05 -9.51
CA MET A 133 -20.07 -14.46 -10.60
C MET A 133 -18.85 -15.22 -10.09
N GLN A 134 -18.83 -15.54 -8.80
CA GLN A 134 -17.73 -16.23 -8.13
C GLN A 134 -16.35 -15.52 -8.26
N LYS A 135 -16.37 -14.20 -8.46
CA LYS A 135 -15.14 -13.39 -8.51
C LYS A 135 -14.53 -13.18 -7.11
N TYR A 136 -15.39 -12.97 -6.11
CA TYR A 136 -14.94 -12.87 -4.73
C TYR A 136 -14.75 -14.26 -4.12
N GLN A 137 -13.77 -14.34 -3.25
CA GLN A 137 -13.47 -15.57 -2.53
C GLN A 137 -13.46 -15.32 -1.03
N GLY A 138 -13.92 -16.28 -0.26
CA GLY A 138 -14.00 -16.19 1.18
C GLY A 138 -13.29 -17.33 1.89
N TYR A 139 -12.91 -17.08 3.14
CA TYR A 139 -12.37 -18.08 4.05
C TYR A 139 -12.81 -17.75 5.46
N THR A 140 -13.20 -18.74 6.23
CA THR A 140 -13.67 -18.54 7.62
C THR A 140 -12.97 -19.48 8.56
N THR A 141 -12.44 -18.94 9.65
CA THR A 141 -11.91 -19.68 10.79
C THR A 141 -12.78 -19.44 12.04
N LYS A 142 -12.39 -20.02 13.17
CA LYS A 142 -13.02 -19.71 14.46
C LYS A 142 -12.77 -18.26 14.92
N ASP A 143 -11.67 -17.65 14.51
CA ASP A 143 -11.18 -16.36 15.02
C ASP A 143 -11.41 -15.20 14.06
N TYR A 144 -11.40 -15.45 12.73
CA TYR A 144 -11.55 -14.42 11.72
C TYR A 144 -12.23 -14.92 10.44
N GLN A 145 -12.71 -13.99 9.64
CA GLN A 145 -13.12 -14.18 8.26
C GLN A 145 -12.13 -13.46 7.32
N VAL A 146 -11.96 -14.00 6.13
CA VAL A 146 -11.16 -13.38 5.07
C VAL A 146 -12.02 -13.20 3.84
N LEU A 147 -11.93 -12.04 3.23
CA LEU A 147 -12.48 -11.75 1.91
C LEU A 147 -11.31 -11.44 0.96
N ARG A 148 -11.28 -12.14 -0.18
CA ARG A 148 -10.43 -11.79 -1.31
C ARG A 148 -11.27 -11.06 -2.36
N MET A 149 -10.85 -9.85 -2.70
CA MET A 149 -11.42 -9.03 -3.78
C MET A 149 -10.37 -8.86 -4.88
N PRO A 150 -10.60 -9.43 -6.07
CA PRO A 150 -9.67 -9.28 -7.17
C PRO A 150 -9.68 -7.85 -7.72
N LEU A 151 -8.49 -7.40 -8.08
CA LEU A 151 -8.21 -6.13 -8.73
C LEU A 151 -7.70 -6.40 -10.16
N GLU A 152 -7.69 -5.38 -10.99
CA GLU A 152 -7.10 -5.45 -12.33
C GLU A 152 -5.61 -5.82 -12.27
N ASN A 153 -5.05 -6.30 -13.41
CA ASN A 153 -3.64 -6.70 -13.56
C ASN A 153 -3.14 -7.76 -12.58
N GLY A 154 -4.04 -8.62 -12.09
CA GLY A 154 -3.70 -9.74 -11.23
C GLY A 154 -3.40 -9.37 -9.78
N PHE A 155 -3.62 -8.12 -9.38
CA PHE A 155 -3.63 -7.77 -7.97
C PHE A 155 -4.86 -8.34 -7.27
N SER A 156 -4.77 -8.53 -5.96
CA SER A 156 -5.91 -8.92 -5.12
C SER A 156 -5.77 -8.29 -3.74
N LEU A 157 -6.85 -7.67 -3.27
CA LEU A 157 -6.93 -7.23 -1.88
C LEU A 157 -7.53 -8.34 -1.03
N TYR A 158 -6.87 -8.64 0.07
CA TYR A 158 -7.34 -9.54 1.12
C TYR A 158 -7.67 -8.73 2.36
N ALA A 159 -8.86 -8.90 2.90
CA ALA A 159 -9.26 -8.31 4.17
C ALA A 159 -9.47 -9.41 5.20
N VAL A 160 -8.78 -9.31 6.34
CA VAL A 160 -8.87 -10.24 7.47
C VAL A 160 -9.64 -9.56 8.59
N LEU A 161 -10.87 -9.98 8.79
CA LEU A 161 -11.81 -9.39 9.74
C LEU A 161 -11.94 -10.28 10.97
N PRO A 162 -11.59 -9.81 12.18
CA PRO A 162 -11.82 -10.55 13.40
C PRO A 162 -13.31 -10.91 13.59
N ARG A 163 -13.62 -12.07 14.12
CA ARG A 163 -15.01 -12.39 14.51
C ARG A 163 -15.45 -11.68 15.80
N LYS A 164 -14.49 -11.29 16.63
CA LYS A 164 -14.69 -10.45 17.80
C LYS A 164 -14.13 -9.07 17.52
N LYS A 165 -14.91 -8.02 17.72
CA LYS A 165 -14.57 -6.63 17.33
C LYS A 165 -13.26 -6.10 17.90
N ASN A 166 -12.81 -6.61 19.05
CA ASN A 166 -11.61 -6.11 19.77
C ASN A 166 -10.41 -7.07 19.67
N ASN A 167 -10.39 -8.00 18.70
CA ASN A 167 -9.37 -9.06 18.65
C ASN A 167 -8.32 -8.88 17.54
N LEU A 168 -8.31 -7.74 16.86
CA LEU A 168 -7.41 -7.52 15.73
C LEU A 168 -5.93 -7.63 16.12
N GLN A 169 -5.56 -7.05 17.26
CA GLN A 169 -4.16 -7.06 17.73
C GLN A 169 -3.66 -8.48 18.05
N GLU A 170 -4.50 -9.33 18.61
CA GLU A 170 -4.16 -10.73 18.87
C GLU A 170 -3.97 -11.50 17.56
N ILE A 171 -4.84 -11.28 16.58
CA ILE A 171 -4.71 -11.89 15.26
C ILE A 171 -3.40 -11.45 14.60
N ILE A 172 -3.09 -10.14 14.61
CA ILE A 172 -1.87 -9.61 14.00
C ILE A 172 -0.62 -10.22 14.65
N ARG A 173 -0.58 -10.39 15.96
CA ARG A 173 0.57 -11.00 16.65
C ARG A 173 0.84 -12.45 16.23
N ASN A 174 -0.21 -13.15 15.84
CA ASN A 174 -0.14 -14.57 15.46
C ASN A 174 0.00 -14.78 13.94
N LEU A 175 -0.14 -13.71 13.13
CA LEU A 175 0.00 -13.79 11.68
C LEU A 175 1.46 -13.68 11.27
N THR A 176 1.99 -14.76 10.71
CA THR A 176 3.27 -14.77 10.01
C THR A 176 3.07 -14.60 8.50
N ILE A 177 4.16 -14.39 7.76
CA ILE A 177 4.13 -14.33 6.29
C ILE A 177 3.59 -15.66 5.72
N GLU A 178 3.99 -16.79 6.31
CA GLU A 178 3.51 -18.11 5.92
C GLU A 178 2.00 -18.25 6.14
N GLU A 179 1.47 -17.72 7.24
CA GLU A 179 0.01 -17.72 7.49
C GLU A 179 -0.73 -16.84 6.48
N LEU A 180 -0.20 -15.68 6.09
CA LEU A 180 -0.80 -14.85 5.05
C LEU A 180 -0.85 -15.59 3.69
N HIS A 181 0.21 -16.33 3.34
CA HIS A 181 0.20 -17.16 2.14
C HIS A 181 -0.78 -18.34 2.25
N LYS A 182 -0.86 -19.01 3.40
CA LYS A 182 -1.88 -20.06 3.63
C LYS A 182 -3.30 -19.52 3.52
N ILE A 183 -3.56 -18.33 4.06
CA ILE A 183 -4.86 -17.68 3.92
C ILE A 183 -5.21 -17.52 2.44
N SER A 184 -4.28 -17.03 1.62
CA SER A 184 -4.53 -16.83 0.18
C SER A 184 -4.84 -18.13 -0.56
N GLN A 185 -4.24 -19.24 -0.15
CA GLN A 185 -4.47 -20.57 -0.73
C GLN A 185 -5.80 -21.22 -0.28
N ASN A 186 -6.32 -20.84 0.90
CA ASN A 186 -7.53 -21.41 1.46
C ASN A 186 -8.81 -20.64 1.12
N THR A 187 -8.69 -19.47 0.48
CA THR A 187 -9.88 -18.75 -0.01
C THR A 187 -10.55 -19.53 -1.14
N LYS A 188 -11.87 -19.64 -1.09
CA LYS A 188 -12.67 -20.36 -2.09
C LYS A 188 -13.83 -19.50 -2.58
N ALA A 189 -14.28 -19.78 -3.78
CA ALA A 189 -15.46 -19.15 -4.35
C ALA A 189 -16.73 -19.61 -3.62
N TYR A 190 -17.73 -18.75 -3.60
CA TYR A 190 -19.09 -19.01 -3.13
C TYR A 190 -20.06 -18.64 -4.22
N ASP A 191 -21.24 -19.27 -4.24
CA ASP A 191 -22.28 -18.97 -5.24
C ASP A 191 -22.85 -17.56 -5.07
N TYR A 192 -22.83 -17.08 -3.83
CA TYR A 192 -23.26 -15.72 -3.49
C TYR A 192 -22.38 -15.11 -2.42
N VAL A 193 -21.82 -13.94 -2.71
CA VAL A 193 -21.02 -13.17 -1.72
C VAL A 193 -21.65 -11.79 -1.52
N ASN A 194 -22.00 -11.49 -0.26
CA ASN A 194 -22.48 -10.17 0.16
C ASN A 194 -21.39 -9.42 0.89
N VAL A 195 -20.99 -8.28 0.37
CA VAL A 195 -19.87 -7.48 0.88
C VAL A 195 -20.36 -6.11 1.34
N LEU A 196 -19.94 -5.74 2.54
CA LEU A 196 -19.91 -4.36 3.05
C LEU A 196 -18.47 -4.00 3.36
N PHE A 197 -17.92 -3.00 2.68
CA PHE A 197 -16.52 -2.60 2.79
C PHE A 197 -16.39 -1.08 2.83
N PRO A 198 -15.57 -0.49 3.73
CA PRO A 198 -15.47 0.95 3.84
C PRO A 198 -14.67 1.58 2.71
N CYS A 199 -15.07 2.79 2.28
CA CYS A 199 -14.17 3.70 1.59
C CYS A 199 -13.15 4.25 2.59
N PHE A 200 -11.87 4.31 2.21
CA PHE A 200 -10.85 4.91 3.06
C PHE A 200 -9.65 5.40 2.26
N THR A 201 -8.97 6.39 2.82
CA THR A 201 -7.71 6.90 2.28
C THR A 201 -6.60 6.70 3.30
N ILE A 202 -5.47 6.20 2.84
CA ILE A 202 -4.23 6.11 3.60
C ILE A 202 -3.24 7.07 2.97
N SER A 203 -2.80 8.05 3.74
CA SER A 203 -1.68 8.91 3.41
C SER A 203 -0.77 8.93 4.63
N ALA A 204 0.36 8.25 4.55
CA ALA A 204 1.23 8.05 5.69
C ALA A 204 2.70 8.27 5.31
N ASN A 205 3.41 8.95 6.21
CA ASN A 205 4.87 9.04 6.24
C ASN A 205 5.36 8.19 7.40
N ILE A 206 5.86 7.01 7.12
CA ILE A 206 6.27 6.05 8.12
C ILE A 206 7.76 6.21 8.38
N PRO A 207 8.20 6.65 9.59
CA PRO A 207 9.60 6.68 9.94
C PRO A 207 10.12 5.25 10.12
N MET A 208 11.14 4.87 9.34
CA MET A 208 11.65 3.50 9.28
C MET A 208 12.89 3.28 10.14
N LYS A 209 13.47 4.34 10.71
CA LYS A 209 14.71 4.28 11.48
C LYS A 209 14.67 3.27 12.63
N GLN A 210 13.59 3.28 13.41
CA GLN A 210 13.42 2.34 14.52
C GLN A 210 13.35 0.89 14.00
N PHE A 211 12.56 0.63 12.95
CA PHE A 211 12.42 -0.71 12.37
C PHE A 211 13.75 -1.25 11.85
N TYR A 212 14.53 -0.44 11.13
CA TYR A 212 15.85 -0.85 10.67
C TYR A 212 16.81 -1.10 11.83
N SER A 213 16.74 -0.30 12.90
CA SER A 213 17.56 -0.52 14.10
C SER A 213 17.22 -1.83 14.79
N GLU A 214 15.93 -2.17 14.93
CA GLU A 214 15.45 -3.44 15.48
C GLU A 214 15.84 -4.65 14.60
N MET A 215 15.98 -4.45 13.29
CA MET A 215 16.50 -5.45 12.34
C MET A 215 18.03 -5.59 12.36
N GLY A 216 18.75 -4.91 13.26
CA GLY A 216 20.20 -4.98 13.38
C GLY A 216 20.97 -3.97 12.52
N LEU A 217 20.28 -3.05 11.85
CA LEU A 217 20.89 -2.02 11.01
C LEU A 217 21.08 -0.67 11.72
N GLY A 218 21.04 -0.66 13.06
CA GLY A 218 21.16 0.56 13.87
C GLY A 218 22.43 1.36 13.63
N ASN A 219 23.53 0.68 13.27
CA ASN A 219 24.80 1.34 12.96
C ASN A 219 24.72 2.35 11.80
N LEU A 220 23.80 2.18 10.85
CA LEU A 220 23.60 3.14 9.75
C LEU A 220 23.25 4.56 10.24
N PHE A 221 22.68 4.66 11.42
CA PHE A 221 22.22 5.91 12.03
C PHE A 221 23.16 6.43 13.11
N SER A 222 24.30 5.76 13.32
CA SER A 222 25.28 6.12 14.32
C SER A 222 26.36 7.04 13.75
N ARG A 223 27.11 7.70 14.61
CA ARG A 223 28.29 8.48 14.22
C ARG A 223 29.45 7.61 13.76
N GLU A 224 29.40 6.31 14.04
CA GLU A 224 30.42 5.31 13.73
C GLU A 224 30.15 4.64 12.37
N ALA A 225 29.04 5.02 11.69
CA ALA A 225 28.73 4.50 10.37
C ALA A 225 29.82 4.84 9.36
N ASP A 226 30.31 3.82 8.68
CA ASP A 226 31.31 3.98 7.61
C ASP A 226 30.64 4.06 6.24
N PHE A 227 30.58 5.25 5.70
CA PHE A 227 30.12 5.56 4.36
C PHE A 227 31.27 5.94 3.40
N GLY A 228 32.50 5.55 3.69
CA GLY A 228 33.69 5.89 2.88
C GLY A 228 33.62 5.40 1.43
N LYS A 229 32.78 4.41 1.13
CA LYS A 229 32.47 3.95 -0.24
C LYS A 229 31.35 4.73 -0.93
N MET A 230 30.63 5.57 -0.20
CA MET A 230 29.58 6.44 -0.75
C MET A 230 30.11 7.85 -1.02
N SER A 231 30.91 8.40 -0.10
CA SER A 231 31.38 9.77 -0.15
C SER A 231 32.76 9.88 0.49
N THR A 232 33.61 10.77 -0.03
CA THR A 232 34.90 11.12 0.61
C THR A 232 34.70 12.02 1.83
N GLN A 233 33.52 12.60 1.98
CA GLN A 233 33.14 13.42 3.12
C GLN A 233 32.41 12.60 4.15
N PRO A 234 32.54 12.90 5.43
CA PRO A 234 31.73 12.27 6.46
C PRO A 234 30.25 12.45 6.16
N LEU A 235 29.51 11.33 6.16
CA LEU A 235 28.08 11.26 5.89
C LEU A 235 27.38 10.62 7.09
N ALA A 236 26.15 11.03 7.36
CA ALA A 236 25.28 10.39 8.34
C ALA A 236 23.88 10.24 7.74
N VAL A 237 23.28 9.07 7.86
CA VAL A 237 21.88 8.87 7.54
C VAL A 237 21.04 9.34 8.73
N ASP A 238 20.35 10.46 8.57
CA ASP A 238 19.54 11.05 9.65
C ASP A 238 18.24 10.26 9.83
N ASP A 239 17.59 9.95 8.70
CA ASP A 239 16.29 9.30 8.72
C ASP A 239 16.01 8.51 7.45
N VAL A 240 15.08 7.58 7.55
CA VAL A 240 14.53 6.81 6.43
C VAL A 240 13.01 6.85 6.54
N PHE A 241 12.34 7.25 5.47
CA PHE A 241 10.88 7.30 5.42
C PHE A 241 10.34 6.39 4.32
N GLN A 242 9.21 5.75 4.63
CA GLN A 242 8.33 5.18 3.62
C GLN A 242 7.09 6.05 3.53
N GLN A 243 6.84 6.62 2.35
CA GLN A 243 5.63 7.37 2.07
C GLN A 243 4.67 6.53 1.26
N ILE A 244 3.45 6.39 1.75
CA ILE A 244 2.39 5.62 1.12
C ILE A 244 1.21 6.53 0.84
N ASN A 245 0.65 6.44 -0.36
CA ASN A 245 -0.64 7.02 -0.68
C ASN A 245 -1.52 5.98 -1.37
N MET A 246 -2.71 5.74 -0.80
CA MET A 246 -3.68 4.78 -1.31
C MET A 246 -5.09 5.25 -0.97
N ASN A 247 -5.95 5.34 -1.97
CA ASN A 247 -7.35 5.69 -1.80
C ASN A 247 -8.23 4.52 -2.28
N VAL A 248 -8.96 3.92 -1.38
CA VAL A 248 -9.89 2.81 -1.64
C VAL A 248 -11.31 3.36 -1.76
N ASN A 249 -11.89 3.23 -2.91
CA ASN A 249 -13.24 3.68 -3.24
C ASN A 249 -14.00 2.65 -4.08
N GLU A 250 -15.18 3.01 -4.58
CA GLU A 250 -16.06 2.12 -5.33
C GLU A 250 -15.48 1.62 -6.65
N GLU A 251 -14.54 2.37 -7.23
CA GLU A 251 -13.91 2.05 -8.52
C GLU A 251 -12.70 1.14 -8.36
N GLY A 252 -12.04 1.25 -7.20
CA GLY A 252 -10.81 0.51 -6.93
C GLY A 252 -9.91 1.20 -5.93
N ILE A 253 -8.61 1.06 -6.17
CA ILE A 253 -7.56 1.74 -5.40
C ILE A 253 -7.03 2.87 -6.28
N SER A 254 -7.19 4.12 -5.85
CA SER A 254 -6.82 5.34 -6.59
C SER A 254 -7.31 5.36 -8.05
N ALA A 255 -8.34 4.60 -8.38
CA ALA A 255 -8.90 4.50 -9.73
C ALA A 255 -9.82 5.69 -10.05
N LYS A 256 -9.93 6.02 -11.33
CA LYS A 256 -10.92 6.96 -11.88
C LYS A 256 -12.06 6.19 -12.55
N ALA A 257 -13.26 6.75 -12.52
CA ALA A 257 -14.49 6.10 -12.95
C ALA A 257 -14.40 5.42 -14.33
N ILE A 258 -14.66 4.12 -14.34
CA ILE A 258 -15.12 3.39 -15.52
C ILE A 258 -16.51 2.88 -15.15
N GLN A 259 -17.56 3.43 -15.77
CA GLN A 259 -18.93 2.94 -15.58
C GLN A 259 -19.06 1.56 -16.21
N VAL A 260 -19.13 0.53 -15.39
CA VAL A 260 -19.55 -0.80 -15.79
C VAL A 260 -20.91 -1.07 -15.17
N MET A 261 -21.97 -1.02 -15.98
CA MET A 261 -23.31 -1.47 -15.55
C MET A 261 -23.30 -3.00 -15.47
N LEU A 262 -23.31 -3.53 -14.27
CA LEU A 262 -23.52 -4.95 -14.01
C LEU A 262 -24.98 -5.19 -13.61
N PHE A 263 -25.76 -5.78 -14.50
CA PHE A 263 -27.07 -6.27 -14.16
C PHE A 263 -26.94 -7.61 -13.43
N ALA A 264 -27.07 -7.59 -12.11
CA ALA A 264 -27.20 -8.82 -11.33
C ALA A 264 -28.60 -9.41 -11.52
N LYS A 265 -28.70 -10.56 -12.18
CA LYS A 265 -29.93 -11.33 -12.27
C LYS A 265 -30.10 -12.05 -10.92
N LEU A 266 -30.98 -11.51 -10.07
CA LEU A 266 -31.42 -12.19 -8.83
C LEU A 266 -32.35 -13.35 -9.24
N SER A 267 -31.78 -14.52 -9.45
CA SER A 267 -32.53 -15.77 -9.48
C SER A 267 -32.49 -16.37 -8.08
N ALA A 268 -33.67 -16.61 -7.51
CA ALA A 268 -33.77 -17.40 -6.27
C ALA A 268 -33.22 -18.81 -6.54
N MET A 269 -32.08 -19.14 -5.94
CA MET A 269 -31.49 -20.47 -6.00
C MET A 269 -31.59 -21.10 -4.61
N ASP A 270 -32.36 -22.15 -4.51
CA ASP A 270 -32.35 -23.07 -3.39
C ASP A 270 -30.98 -23.76 -3.32
N SER A 271 -30.37 -23.81 -2.12
CA SER A 271 -29.10 -24.46 -1.79
C SER A 271 -27.79 -23.80 -2.27
N SER A 272 -27.75 -22.52 -2.52
CA SER A 272 -26.50 -21.83 -2.86
C SER A 272 -25.61 -21.59 -1.63
N SER A 273 -24.30 -21.76 -1.77
CA SER A 273 -23.34 -21.42 -0.73
C SER A 273 -23.20 -19.89 -0.64
N THR A 274 -23.56 -19.33 0.53
CA THR A 274 -23.52 -17.88 0.77
C THR A 274 -22.40 -17.50 1.72
N PHE A 275 -21.65 -16.45 1.37
CA PHE A 275 -20.64 -15.84 2.24
C PHE A 275 -20.96 -14.36 2.46
N THR A 276 -21.08 -13.94 3.72
CA THR A 276 -21.30 -12.54 4.08
C THR A 276 -20.07 -11.98 4.80
N PHE A 277 -19.53 -10.89 4.28
CA PHE A 277 -18.41 -10.16 4.83
C PHE A 277 -18.80 -8.71 5.13
N LYS A 278 -18.76 -8.33 6.40
CA LYS A 278 -19.17 -7.01 6.86
C LYS A 278 -18.05 -6.35 7.63
N ALA A 279 -17.23 -5.54 6.95
CA ALA A 279 -16.09 -4.82 7.52
C ALA A 279 -16.55 -3.57 8.32
N ASP A 280 -17.29 -3.77 9.40
CA ASP A 280 -17.84 -2.71 10.26
C ASP A 280 -17.04 -2.48 11.55
N HIS A 281 -15.86 -3.06 11.66
CA HIS A 281 -14.92 -2.89 12.78
C HIS A 281 -13.48 -3.11 12.30
N PRO A 282 -12.45 -2.84 13.12
CA PRO A 282 -11.05 -2.90 12.69
C PRO A 282 -10.65 -4.22 12.04
N PHE A 283 -9.95 -4.12 10.92
CA PHE A 283 -9.47 -5.26 10.15
C PHE A 283 -8.06 -5.04 9.62
N LEU A 284 -7.36 -6.14 9.36
CA LEU A 284 -6.12 -6.15 8.60
C LEU A 284 -6.45 -6.25 7.11
N TYR A 285 -5.70 -5.57 6.27
CA TYR A 285 -5.73 -5.81 4.83
C TYR A 285 -4.32 -5.97 4.29
N TYR A 286 -4.20 -6.73 3.21
CA TYR A 286 -2.96 -6.82 2.43
C TYR A 286 -3.29 -7.00 0.95
N ILE A 287 -2.36 -6.60 0.11
CA ILE A 287 -2.51 -6.66 -1.34
C ILE A 287 -1.38 -7.53 -1.88
N LEU A 288 -1.77 -8.55 -2.64
CA LEU A 288 -0.86 -9.42 -3.37
C LEU A 288 -0.85 -9.06 -4.85
N ASP A 289 0.32 -9.17 -5.48
CA ASP A 289 0.45 -9.16 -6.93
C ASP A 289 0.14 -10.53 -7.56
N LYS A 290 0.22 -10.63 -8.88
CA LYS A 290 0.01 -11.87 -9.64
C LYS A 290 1.01 -12.99 -9.32
N TYR A 291 2.12 -12.68 -8.65
CA TYR A 291 3.14 -13.63 -8.22
C TYR A 291 3.03 -13.98 -6.73
N ASN A 292 1.97 -13.53 -6.07
CA ASN A 292 1.76 -13.66 -4.63
C ASN A 292 2.77 -12.90 -3.74
N ASN A 293 3.42 -11.87 -4.27
CA ASN A 293 4.22 -10.99 -3.43
C ASN A 293 3.31 -10.03 -2.66
N ILE A 294 3.62 -9.80 -1.39
CA ILE A 294 2.93 -8.79 -0.57
C ILE A 294 3.42 -7.41 -1.01
N CYS A 295 2.55 -6.64 -1.66
CA CYS A 295 2.82 -5.27 -2.10
C CYS A 295 2.50 -4.25 -1.01
N PHE A 296 1.40 -4.45 -0.30
CA PHE A 296 0.94 -3.61 0.79
C PHE A 296 0.38 -4.47 1.91
N ILE A 297 0.58 -4.00 3.13
CA ILE A 297 -0.06 -4.54 4.32
C ILE A 297 -0.37 -3.40 5.28
N GLY A 298 -1.56 -3.40 5.84
CA GLY A 298 -2.00 -2.36 6.74
C GLY A 298 -3.23 -2.77 7.55
N LYS A 299 -3.58 -1.93 8.50
CA LYS A 299 -4.81 -2.07 9.28
C LYS A 299 -5.70 -0.85 9.09
N TYR A 300 -6.99 -1.08 9.00
CA TYR A 300 -7.99 -0.03 9.03
C TYR A 300 -8.68 -0.03 10.39
N MET A 301 -8.63 1.11 11.05
CA MET A 301 -9.13 1.27 12.43
C MET A 301 -10.44 2.06 12.49
N GLY A 302 -10.86 2.53 11.29
CA GLY A 302 -12.03 3.37 11.15
C GLY A 302 -11.70 4.86 11.11
#